data_a05f644c9b9747160e0007c88a0083b1
#
_entry.id   a05f644c9b9747160e0007c88a0083b1
#
_cell.length_a   1.000
_cell.length_b   1.000
_cell.length_c   1.000
_cell.angle_alpha   90.00
_cell.angle_beta   90.00
_cell.angle_gamma   90.00
#
_symmetry.space_group_name_H-M   'P 1'
#
loop_
_entity.id
_entity.type
_entity.pdbx_description
1 polymer ?
#
loop_
_entity_poly.entity_id
_entity_poly.type
_entity_poly.pdbx_seq_one_letter_code
_entity_poly.pdbx_strand_id
1 'polypeptide(L)'
;MARTFMLIPSVRDIRNLDKALKLERGEILLSTVSHIGNLAELTTLCHKNGKEVVVNHELIGGLGTDTIAFEMLKKAYKVDAVIGSNVYQVSRAKAVGLKTIWRIALLDSLSLEMAFRSIEVTKPDAIELRPAICAYEFLDAFRKVFSGKIFASGFVSRADFAQRLYQRGFDGIMTSSQTMWDWNAAD
;
A
#
# COMPACT_ATOMS: atom_id res chain seq x y z
N MET A 1 -9.16 -23.93 1.68
CA MET A 1 -9.31 -22.70 2.49
C MET A 1 -9.54 -21.52 1.54
N ALA A 2 -10.52 -20.68 1.81
CA ALA A 2 -10.71 -19.47 1.02
C ALA A 2 -9.46 -18.57 1.14
N ARG A 3 -8.98 -18.04 0.03
CA ARG A 3 -7.83 -17.14 0.01
C ARG A 3 -8.19 -15.84 0.71
N THR A 4 -7.40 -15.41 1.69
CA THR A 4 -7.59 -14.12 2.35
C THR A 4 -7.33 -13.01 1.34
N PHE A 5 -8.33 -12.17 1.07
CA PHE A 5 -8.22 -11.00 0.23
C PHE A 5 -8.23 -9.73 1.10
N MET A 6 -7.21 -8.90 0.92
CA MET A 6 -7.03 -7.70 1.75
C MET A 6 -7.64 -6.48 1.06
N LEU A 7 -8.44 -5.72 1.79
CA LEU A 7 -8.82 -4.38 1.37
C LEU A 7 -8.15 -3.39 2.31
N ILE A 8 -7.30 -2.52 1.78
CA ILE A 8 -6.59 -1.49 2.55
C ILE A 8 -7.23 -0.13 2.24
N PRO A 9 -7.99 0.44 3.19
CA PRO A 9 -8.56 1.78 3.03
C PRO A 9 -7.44 2.82 2.93
N SER A 10 -7.47 3.63 1.87
CA SER A 10 -6.51 4.71 1.65
C SER A 10 -7.11 6.04 2.09
N VAL A 11 -6.70 6.52 3.26
CA VAL A 11 -7.18 7.77 3.85
C VAL A 11 -6.46 8.95 3.20
N ARG A 12 -7.22 9.76 2.43
CA ARG A 12 -6.75 10.97 1.75
C ARG A 12 -7.25 12.26 2.38
N ASP A 13 -8.22 12.15 3.29
CA ASP A 13 -8.77 13.25 4.07
C ASP A 13 -8.93 12.78 5.51
N ILE A 14 -8.41 13.56 6.45
CA ILE A 14 -8.41 13.21 7.88
C ILE A 14 -9.82 12.99 8.43
N ARG A 15 -10.82 13.67 7.87
CA ARG A 15 -12.24 13.52 8.25
C ARG A 15 -12.77 12.10 8.03
N ASN A 16 -12.10 11.31 7.21
CA ASN A 16 -12.48 9.93 6.90
C ASN A 16 -11.73 8.90 7.75
N LEU A 17 -10.81 9.33 8.61
CA LEU A 17 -10.03 8.42 9.43
C LEU A 17 -10.93 7.64 10.41
N ASP A 18 -11.89 8.28 11.05
CA ASP A 18 -12.82 7.64 11.98
C ASP A 18 -13.61 6.52 11.32
N LYS A 19 -13.99 6.69 10.05
CA LYS A 19 -14.66 5.62 9.29
C LYS A 19 -13.70 4.45 9.06
N ALA A 20 -12.46 4.72 8.65
CA ALA A 20 -11.46 3.68 8.42
C ALA A 20 -11.12 2.90 9.71
N LEU A 21 -11.06 3.57 10.86
CA LEU A 21 -10.78 2.94 12.16
C LEU A 21 -11.85 1.95 12.60
N LYS A 22 -13.11 2.17 12.23
CA LYS A 22 -14.25 1.30 12.59
C LYS A 22 -14.36 0.03 11.76
N LEU A 23 -13.62 -0.07 10.65
CA LEU A 23 -13.64 -1.28 9.82
C LEU A 23 -12.98 -2.45 10.55
N GLU A 24 -13.42 -3.67 10.27
CA GLU A 24 -12.76 -4.89 10.77
C GLU A 24 -11.42 -5.21 10.06
N ARG A 25 -10.90 -4.29 9.26
CA ARG A 25 -9.65 -4.43 8.50
C ARG A 25 -8.44 -4.14 9.37
N GLY A 26 -7.35 -4.91 9.15
CA GLY A 26 -6.12 -4.78 9.93
C GLY A 26 -5.25 -3.59 9.55
N GLU A 27 -5.21 -3.19 8.27
CA GLU A 27 -4.30 -2.16 7.77
C GLU A 27 -5.04 -0.90 7.30
N ILE A 28 -4.41 0.26 7.53
CA ILE A 28 -4.85 1.57 7.00
C ILE A 28 -3.68 2.23 6.29
N LEU A 29 -3.91 2.71 5.07
CA LEU A 29 -2.95 3.55 4.35
C LEU A 29 -3.25 5.03 4.60
N LEU A 30 -2.39 5.71 5.36
CA LEU A 30 -2.37 7.17 5.51
C LEU A 30 -1.67 7.76 4.27
N SER A 31 -2.46 8.15 3.27
CA SER A 31 -1.92 8.48 1.93
C SER A 31 -1.38 9.90 1.84
N THR A 32 -2.19 10.90 2.19
CA THR A 32 -1.87 12.34 2.02
C THR A 32 -2.17 13.17 3.27
N VAL A 33 -2.47 12.53 4.39
CA VAL A 33 -2.94 13.20 5.62
C VAL A 33 -1.84 13.40 6.66
N SER A 34 -0.65 12.87 6.41
CA SER A 34 0.44 12.80 7.37
C SER A 34 1.49 13.88 7.13
N HIS A 35 1.98 14.46 8.20
CA HIS A 35 3.16 15.32 8.27
C HIS A 35 3.90 15.08 9.58
N ILE A 36 5.13 15.57 9.71
CA ILE A 36 5.97 15.35 10.89
C ILE A 36 5.30 15.75 12.21
N GLY A 37 4.39 16.75 12.19
CA GLY A 37 3.71 17.25 13.39
C GLY A 37 2.49 16.45 13.84
N ASN A 38 1.93 15.56 12.99
CA ASN A 38 0.73 14.78 13.36
C ASN A 38 0.92 13.26 13.28
N LEU A 39 1.97 12.79 12.63
CA LEU A 39 2.12 11.36 12.30
C LEU A 39 2.18 10.48 13.56
N ALA A 40 2.85 10.92 14.64
CA ALA A 40 2.93 10.16 15.90
C ALA A 40 1.55 9.99 16.56
N GLU A 41 0.71 11.00 16.48
CA GLU A 41 -0.67 10.95 17.00
C GLU A 41 -1.53 10.02 16.17
N LEU A 42 -1.44 10.13 14.82
CA LEU A 42 -2.20 9.29 13.89
C LEU A 42 -1.84 7.80 14.04
N THR A 43 -0.55 7.45 14.13
CA THR A 43 -0.14 6.06 14.32
C THR A 43 -0.60 5.54 15.68
N THR A 44 -0.47 6.33 16.74
CA THR A 44 -0.97 5.96 18.07
C THR A 44 -2.47 5.70 18.06
N LEU A 45 -3.24 6.55 17.40
CA LEU A 45 -4.70 6.40 17.26
C LEU A 45 -5.06 5.13 16.48
N CYS A 46 -4.36 4.86 15.37
CA CYS A 46 -4.56 3.64 14.59
C CYS A 46 -4.26 2.39 15.41
N HIS A 47 -3.12 2.34 16.10
CA HIS A 47 -2.72 1.20 16.92
C HIS A 47 -3.69 0.95 18.09
N LYS A 48 -4.20 2.00 18.75
CA LYS A 48 -5.24 1.87 19.79
C LYS A 48 -6.52 1.23 19.27
N ASN A 49 -6.80 1.34 17.97
CA ASN A 49 -7.92 0.70 17.30
C ASN A 49 -7.55 -0.63 16.61
N GLY A 50 -6.40 -1.21 16.95
CA GLY A 50 -5.94 -2.49 16.41
C GLY A 50 -5.55 -2.48 14.92
N LYS A 51 -5.14 -1.30 14.39
CA LYS A 51 -4.78 -1.12 12.98
C LYS A 51 -3.26 -1.02 12.79
N GLU A 52 -2.70 -1.74 11.82
CA GLU A 52 -1.35 -1.47 11.30
C GLU A 52 -1.39 -0.25 10.38
N VAL A 53 -0.35 0.57 10.44
CA VAL A 53 -0.25 1.82 9.69
C VAL A 53 0.71 1.69 8.53
N VAL A 54 0.19 1.86 7.33
CA VAL A 54 0.97 2.05 6.11
C VAL A 54 1.01 3.55 5.80
N VAL A 55 2.18 4.11 5.52
CA VAL A 55 2.30 5.51 5.09
C VAL A 55 2.88 5.61 3.69
N ASN A 56 2.36 6.54 2.90
CA ASN A 56 3.03 6.95 1.67
C ASN A 56 4.16 7.91 2.03
N HIS A 57 5.39 7.37 2.17
CA HIS A 57 6.53 8.14 2.66
C HIS A 57 6.88 9.34 1.77
N GLU A 58 6.57 9.26 0.47
CA GLU A 58 6.83 10.34 -0.50
C GLU A 58 5.92 11.56 -0.29
N LEU A 59 4.82 11.40 0.47
CA LEU A 59 3.80 12.42 0.70
C LEU A 59 3.71 12.86 2.17
N ILE A 60 4.65 12.46 3.01
CA ILE A 60 4.72 12.94 4.40
C ILE A 60 5.29 14.35 4.42
N GLY A 61 4.47 15.33 4.81
CA GLY A 61 4.90 16.71 4.89
C GLY A 61 6.04 16.94 5.88
N GLY A 62 7.14 17.55 5.43
CA GLY A 62 8.30 17.88 6.25
C GLY A 62 9.28 16.75 6.55
N LEU A 63 9.04 15.53 6.06
CA LEU A 63 9.96 14.41 6.24
C LEU A 63 10.87 14.27 5.01
N GLY A 64 12.17 14.04 5.25
CA GLY A 64 13.13 13.68 4.21
C GLY A 64 12.99 12.23 3.71
N THR A 65 13.88 11.85 2.79
CA THR A 65 13.91 10.49 2.20
C THR A 65 15.27 9.80 2.40
N ASP A 66 16.04 10.28 3.37
CA ASP A 66 17.31 9.70 3.79
C ASP A 66 17.10 8.56 4.80
N THR A 67 18.18 7.91 5.19
CA THR A 67 18.13 6.80 6.15
C THR A 67 17.58 7.23 7.51
N ILE A 68 17.91 8.45 7.96
CA ILE A 68 17.46 8.98 9.26
C ILE A 68 15.94 9.15 9.25
N ALA A 69 15.37 9.66 8.15
CA ALA A 69 13.93 9.80 8.00
C ALA A 69 13.21 8.44 8.14
N PHE A 70 13.72 7.38 7.51
CA PHE A 70 13.14 6.03 7.65
C PHE A 70 13.34 5.45 9.05
N GLU A 71 14.46 5.71 9.70
CA GLU A 71 14.64 5.34 11.10
C GLU A 71 13.64 6.06 12.03
N MET A 72 13.38 7.35 11.78
CA MET A 72 12.35 8.09 12.49
C MET A 72 10.96 7.49 12.27
N LEU A 73 10.59 7.14 11.03
CA LEU A 73 9.31 6.47 10.75
C LEU A 73 9.15 5.23 11.60
N LYS A 74 10.19 4.40 11.71
CA LYS A 74 10.15 3.16 12.49
C LYS A 74 10.18 3.40 14.00
N LYS A 75 11.16 4.18 14.48
CA LYS A 75 11.50 4.27 15.91
C LYS A 75 10.65 5.31 16.63
N ALA A 76 10.46 6.51 16.05
CA ALA A 76 9.75 7.61 16.66
C ALA A 76 8.25 7.57 16.34
N TYR A 77 7.91 7.44 15.07
CA TYR A 77 6.52 7.46 14.60
C TYR A 77 5.83 6.09 14.67
N LYS A 78 6.57 4.99 14.90
CA LYS A 78 6.01 3.63 15.02
C LYS A 78 5.19 3.19 13.79
N VAL A 79 5.59 3.62 12.60
CA VAL A 79 4.97 3.19 11.35
C VAL A 79 5.29 1.71 11.11
N ASP A 80 4.30 0.92 10.67
CA ASP A 80 4.45 -0.52 10.45
C ASP A 80 4.97 -0.82 9.05
N ALA A 81 4.49 -0.08 8.04
CA ALA A 81 4.91 -0.25 6.66
C ALA A 81 4.96 1.08 5.91
N VAL A 82 5.80 1.13 4.90
CA VAL A 82 5.88 2.26 3.97
C VAL A 82 5.53 1.81 2.56
N ILE A 83 4.87 2.71 1.82
CA ILE A 83 4.64 2.56 0.39
C ILE A 83 5.26 3.74 -0.35
N GLY A 84 5.88 3.47 -1.50
CA GLY A 84 6.47 4.50 -2.36
C GLY A 84 6.84 3.95 -3.72
N SER A 85 7.08 4.85 -4.68
CA SER A 85 7.42 4.54 -6.08
C SER A 85 8.93 4.51 -6.33
N ASN A 86 9.71 5.24 -5.57
CA ASN A 86 11.15 5.29 -5.73
C ASN A 86 11.81 4.03 -5.15
N VAL A 87 12.39 3.22 -6.03
CA VAL A 87 12.99 1.92 -5.70
C VAL A 87 14.14 2.03 -4.68
N TYR A 88 14.95 3.09 -4.76
CA TYR A 88 16.07 3.29 -3.83
C TYR A 88 15.58 3.66 -2.43
N GLN A 89 14.50 4.43 -2.35
CA GLN A 89 13.89 4.80 -1.07
C GLN A 89 13.21 3.58 -0.42
N VAL A 90 12.52 2.75 -1.21
CA VAL A 90 11.95 1.48 -0.73
C VAL A 90 13.04 0.55 -0.20
N SER A 91 14.17 0.41 -0.93
CA SER A 91 15.32 -0.38 -0.46
C SER A 91 15.89 0.16 0.85
N ARG A 92 15.98 1.49 0.99
CA ARG A 92 16.47 2.15 2.20
C ARG A 92 15.55 1.92 3.39
N ALA A 93 14.24 2.01 3.18
CA ALA A 93 13.24 1.68 4.19
C ALA A 93 13.33 0.23 4.67
N LYS A 94 13.54 -0.70 3.73
CA LYS A 94 13.75 -2.11 4.04
C LYS A 94 15.02 -2.34 4.85
N ALA A 95 16.11 -1.66 4.53
CA ALA A 95 17.38 -1.78 5.25
C ALA A 95 17.27 -1.37 6.73
N VAL A 96 16.40 -0.43 7.08
CA VAL A 96 16.11 -0.08 8.49
C VAL A 96 15.04 -1.00 9.12
N GLY A 97 14.54 -1.99 8.38
CA GLY A 97 13.61 -3.01 8.88
C GLY A 97 12.15 -2.55 8.94
N LEU A 98 11.72 -1.61 8.11
CA LEU A 98 10.32 -1.34 7.85
C LEU A 98 9.76 -2.37 6.85
N LYS A 99 8.49 -2.76 7.01
CA LYS A 99 7.78 -3.47 5.93
C LYS A 99 7.65 -2.53 4.74
N THR A 100 7.81 -3.06 3.52
CA THR A 100 7.87 -2.23 2.31
C THR A 100 6.85 -2.68 1.27
N ILE A 101 6.15 -1.72 0.69
CA ILE A 101 5.27 -1.93 -0.46
C ILE A 101 5.82 -1.05 -1.60
N TRP A 102 6.31 -1.68 -2.65
CA TRP A 102 6.75 -0.91 -3.80
C TRP A 102 5.59 -0.63 -4.75
N ARG A 103 5.35 0.66 -5.01
CA ARG A 103 4.30 1.15 -5.92
C ARG A 103 4.83 1.21 -7.34
N ILE A 104 4.22 0.45 -8.24
CA ILE A 104 4.58 0.35 -9.65
C ILE A 104 3.48 0.96 -10.50
N ALA A 105 3.82 2.02 -11.23
CA ALA A 105 2.93 2.61 -12.22
C ALA A 105 3.15 1.94 -13.57
N LEU A 106 2.10 1.33 -14.12
CA LEU A 106 2.11 0.67 -15.42
C LEU A 106 1.69 1.65 -16.50
N LEU A 107 2.67 2.31 -17.12
CA LEU A 107 2.46 3.38 -18.11
C LEU A 107 2.62 2.87 -19.54
N ASP A 108 3.64 2.04 -19.77
CA ASP A 108 4.06 1.52 -21.05
C ASP A 108 4.92 0.25 -20.88
N SER A 109 5.38 -0.32 -21.99
CA SER A 109 6.24 -1.52 -21.99
C SER A 109 7.58 -1.28 -21.31
N LEU A 110 8.15 -0.08 -21.41
CA LEU A 110 9.42 0.25 -20.77
C LEU A 110 9.28 0.26 -19.24
N SER A 111 8.22 0.86 -18.71
CA SER A 111 7.93 0.85 -17.27
C SER A 111 7.74 -0.58 -16.71
N LEU A 112 7.15 -1.47 -17.51
CA LEU A 112 6.98 -2.88 -17.17
C LEU A 112 8.33 -3.62 -17.11
N GLU A 113 9.18 -3.46 -18.11
CA GLU A 113 10.51 -4.07 -18.12
C GLU A 113 11.40 -3.56 -16.96
N MET A 114 11.38 -2.26 -16.70
CA MET A 114 12.10 -1.67 -15.57
C MET A 114 11.59 -2.22 -14.24
N ALA A 115 10.28 -2.42 -14.12
CA ALA A 115 9.69 -3.00 -12.90
C ALA A 115 10.22 -4.41 -12.65
N PHE A 116 10.26 -5.28 -13.65
CA PHE A 116 10.77 -6.65 -13.50
C PHE A 116 12.23 -6.69 -13.03
N ARG A 117 13.10 -5.90 -13.65
CA ARG A 117 14.51 -5.79 -13.24
C ARG A 117 14.66 -5.27 -11.81
N SER A 118 13.86 -4.29 -11.43
CA SER A 118 13.95 -3.67 -10.12
C SER A 118 13.42 -4.56 -8.99
N ILE A 119 12.43 -5.42 -9.24
CA ILE A 119 11.91 -6.40 -8.26
C ILE A 119 13.03 -7.32 -7.76
N GLU A 120 13.86 -7.83 -8.67
CA GLU A 120 14.94 -8.76 -8.33
C GLU A 120 16.00 -8.13 -7.40
N VAL A 121 16.24 -6.83 -7.58
CA VAL A 121 17.24 -6.09 -6.79
C VAL A 121 16.64 -5.61 -5.47
N THR A 122 15.44 -5.02 -5.50
CA THR A 122 14.83 -4.35 -4.33
C THR A 122 14.24 -5.35 -3.35
N LYS A 123 13.69 -6.47 -3.86
CA LYS A 123 13.00 -7.51 -3.07
C LYS A 123 12.03 -6.91 -2.05
N PRO A 124 11.05 -6.09 -2.45
CA PRO A 124 10.08 -5.51 -1.53
C PRO A 124 9.26 -6.61 -0.86
N ASP A 125 8.63 -6.32 0.28
CA ASP A 125 7.79 -7.31 0.98
C ASP A 125 6.43 -7.50 0.28
N ALA A 126 5.95 -6.45 -0.41
CA ALA A 126 4.79 -6.48 -1.28
C ALA A 126 4.96 -5.50 -2.45
N ILE A 127 4.15 -5.65 -3.49
CA ILE A 127 4.06 -4.67 -4.58
C ILE A 127 2.62 -4.19 -4.74
N GLU A 128 2.46 -2.94 -5.14
CA GLU A 128 1.20 -2.32 -5.54
C GLU A 128 1.26 -1.96 -7.01
N LEU A 129 0.41 -2.58 -7.83
CA LEU A 129 0.31 -2.31 -9.26
C LEU A 129 -0.82 -1.32 -9.55
N ARG A 130 -0.54 -0.28 -10.33
CA ARG A 130 -1.51 0.75 -10.69
C ARG A 130 -1.32 1.29 -12.10
N PRO A 131 -2.40 1.70 -12.80
CA PRO A 131 -3.80 1.56 -12.39
C PRO A 131 -4.28 0.10 -12.45
N ALA A 132 -5.26 -0.24 -11.61
CA ALA A 132 -5.76 -1.61 -11.46
C ALA A 132 -6.24 -2.24 -12.77
N ILE A 133 -6.75 -1.44 -13.71
CA ILE A 133 -7.18 -1.92 -15.03
C ILE A 133 -6.00 -2.48 -15.84
N CYS A 134 -4.85 -1.82 -15.83
CA CYS A 134 -3.64 -2.32 -16.46
C CYS A 134 -3.05 -3.49 -15.67
N ALA A 135 -3.03 -3.39 -14.34
CA ALA A 135 -2.54 -4.42 -13.44
C ALA A 135 -3.23 -5.77 -13.67
N TYR A 136 -4.53 -5.76 -14.01
CA TYR A 136 -5.32 -6.95 -14.29
C TYR A 136 -4.71 -7.80 -15.42
N GLU A 137 -4.25 -7.17 -16.49
CA GLU A 137 -3.68 -7.85 -17.66
C GLU A 137 -2.29 -8.45 -17.35
N PHE A 138 -1.48 -7.75 -16.56
CA PHE A 138 -0.08 -8.11 -16.33
C PHE A 138 0.18 -8.94 -15.07
N LEU A 139 -0.85 -9.32 -14.31
CA LEU A 139 -0.67 -10.05 -13.04
C LEU A 139 0.18 -11.30 -13.18
N ASP A 140 -0.07 -12.15 -14.21
CA ASP A 140 0.67 -13.40 -14.39
C ASP A 140 2.16 -13.16 -14.69
N ALA A 141 2.48 -12.07 -15.40
CA ALA A 141 3.86 -11.69 -15.65
C ALA A 141 4.58 -11.31 -14.34
N PHE A 142 3.89 -10.54 -13.46
CA PHE A 142 4.44 -10.23 -12.13
C PHE A 142 4.56 -11.45 -11.23
N ARG A 143 3.60 -12.38 -11.28
CA ARG A 143 3.66 -13.63 -10.48
C ARG A 143 4.84 -14.52 -10.86
N LYS A 144 5.34 -14.46 -12.08
CA LYS A 144 6.53 -15.20 -12.50
C LYS A 144 7.82 -14.71 -11.84
N VAL A 145 7.90 -13.42 -11.48
CA VAL A 145 9.09 -12.77 -10.94
C VAL A 145 8.95 -12.36 -9.47
N PHE A 146 7.74 -12.43 -8.91
CA PHE A 146 7.47 -11.99 -7.54
C PHE A 146 6.51 -12.93 -6.81
N SER A 147 6.98 -13.50 -5.70
CA SER A 147 6.21 -14.45 -4.87
C SER A 147 5.49 -13.80 -3.69
N GLY A 148 5.76 -12.51 -3.40
CA GLY A 148 5.11 -11.77 -2.32
C GLY A 148 3.68 -11.32 -2.66
N LYS A 149 3.08 -10.55 -1.76
CA LYS A 149 1.72 -10.02 -1.98
C LYS A 149 1.68 -8.99 -3.10
N ILE A 150 0.69 -9.12 -3.99
CA ILE A 150 0.44 -8.19 -5.08
C ILE A 150 -0.92 -7.52 -4.87
N PHE A 151 -0.89 -6.22 -4.64
CA PHE A 151 -2.07 -5.38 -4.51
C PHE A 151 -2.38 -4.65 -5.81
N ALA A 152 -3.67 -4.42 -6.10
CA ALA A 152 -4.10 -3.54 -7.17
C ALA A 152 -4.65 -2.22 -6.60
N SER A 153 -4.38 -1.11 -7.26
CA SER A 153 -4.92 0.19 -6.88
C SER A 153 -5.19 1.10 -8.08
N GLY A 154 -5.81 2.25 -7.79
CA GLY A 154 -6.19 3.22 -8.82
C GLY A 154 -7.46 2.82 -9.54
N PHE A 155 -8.47 3.72 -9.44
CA PHE A 155 -9.80 3.59 -10.04
C PHE A 155 -10.63 2.37 -9.56
N VAL A 156 -10.31 1.79 -8.40
CA VAL A 156 -11.09 0.72 -7.79
C VAL A 156 -12.19 1.35 -6.94
N SER A 157 -13.35 1.60 -7.54
CA SER A 157 -14.50 2.27 -6.91
C SER A 157 -15.83 1.51 -7.06
N ARG A 158 -15.77 0.28 -7.61
CA ARG A 158 -16.96 -0.55 -7.86
C ARG A 158 -16.72 -1.98 -7.41
N ALA A 159 -17.74 -2.59 -6.80
CA ALA A 159 -17.70 -3.94 -6.25
C ALA A 159 -17.44 -5.02 -7.31
N ASP A 160 -18.08 -4.89 -8.49
CA ASP A 160 -17.89 -5.84 -9.59
C ASP A 160 -16.44 -5.87 -10.09
N PHE A 161 -15.76 -4.73 -10.12
CA PHE A 161 -14.35 -4.69 -10.50
C PHE A 161 -13.44 -5.26 -9.40
N ALA A 162 -13.72 -4.95 -8.13
CA ALA A 162 -13.00 -5.55 -7.00
C ALA A 162 -13.16 -7.09 -6.98
N GLN A 163 -14.35 -7.60 -7.27
CA GLN A 163 -14.61 -9.03 -7.38
C GLN A 163 -13.80 -9.68 -8.51
N ARG A 164 -13.69 -9.01 -9.66
CA ARG A 164 -12.84 -9.49 -10.77
C ARG A 164 -11.36 -9.52 -10.37
N LEU A 165 -10.85 -8.52 -9.65
CA LEU A 165 -9.48 -8.51 -9.15
C LEU A 165 -9.22 -9.66 -8.16
N TYR A 166 -10.18 -9.95 -7.27
CA TYR A 166 -10.13 -11.10 -6.39
C TYR A 166 -10.05 -12.42 -7.19
N GLN A 167 -10.97 -12.63 -8.14
CA GLN A 167 -11.01 -13.83 -8.99
C GLN A 167 -9.75 -13.97 -9.85
N ARG A 168 -9.19 -12.86 -10.31
CA ARG A 168 -7.96 -12.84 -11.12
C ARG A 168 -6.72 -13.33 -10.36
N GLY A 169 -6.69 -13.17 -9.05
CA GLY A 169 -5.59 -13.68 -8.24
C GLY A 169 -4.78 -12.62 -7.50
N PHE A 170 -5.24 -11.37 -7.42
CA PHE A 170 -4.62 -10.38 -6.54
C PHE A 170 -4.79 -10.75 -5.07
N ASP A 171 -3.83 -10.35 -4.22
CA ASP A 171 -3.91 -10.58 -2.77
C ASP A 171 -4.74 -9.51 -2.05
N GLY A 172 -5.03 -8.41 -2.73
CA GLY A 172 -5.87 -7.36 -2.20
C GLY A 172 -5.93 -6.12 -3.08
N ILE A 173 -6.67 -5.14 -2.59
CA ILE A 173 -6.82 -3.82 -3.21
C ILE A 173 -6.53 -2.71 -2.23
N MET A 174 -6.05 -1.57 -2.75
CA MET A 174 -5.94 -0.32 -2.01
C MET A 174 -6.84 0.72 -2.67
N THR A 175 -7.79 1.29 -1.93
CA THR A 175 -8.75 2.25 -2.51
C THR A 175 -9.07 3.38 -1.56
N SER A 176 -9.20 4.60 -2.11
CA SER A 176 -9.73 5.77 -1.41
C SER A 176 -11.24 5.94 -1.56
N SER A 177 -11.90 5.08 -2.32
CA SER A 177 -13.36 5.07 -2.45
C SER A 177 -14.00 4.52 -1.17
N GLN A 178 -14.59 5.39 -0.37
CA GLN A 178 -15.19 5.02 0.90
C GLN A 178 -16.39 4.07 0.77
N THR A 179 -17.05 4.05 -0.39
CA THR A 179 -18.14 3.11 -0.68
C THR A 179 -17.63 1.67 -0.82
N MET A 180 -16.32 1.49 -1.02
CA MET A 180 -15.69 0.19 -1.14
C MET A 180 -15.13 -0.34 0.17
N TRP A 181 -15.03 0.49 1.21
CA TRP A 181 -14.32 0.09 2.42
C TRP A 181 -15.00 -1.02 3.20
N ASP A 182 -16.33 -1.13 3.09
CA ASP A 182 -17.13 -2.20 3.69
C ASP A 182 -17.28 -3.44 2.75
N TRP A 183 -16.78 -3.35 1.49
CA TRP A 183 -16.87 -4.45 0.53
C TRP A 183 -16.04 -5.66 0.98
N ASN A 184 -16.58 -6.86 0.80
CA ASN A 184 -15.94 -8.12 1.13
C ASN A 184 -15.98 -9.08 -0.06
N ALA A 185 -14.88 -9.77 -0.35
CA ALA A 185 -14.78 -10.72 -1.47
C ALA A 185 -15.60 -12.01 -1.25
N ALA A 186 -16.03 -12.26 -0.02
CA ALA A 186 -16.82 -13.44 0.34
C ALA A 186 -18.35 -13.23 0.17
N ASP A 187 -18.78 -11.99 -0.07
CA ASP A 187 -20.18 -11.63 -0.31
C ASP A 187 -20.46 -11.64 -1.83
#